data_6da4cf02d3bdd3b0705767f775a563b5
#
_entry.id   6da4cf02d3bdd3b0705767f775a563b5
#
_cell.length_a   1.000
_cell.length_b   1.000
_cell.length_c   1.000
_cell.angle_alpha   90.00
_cell.angle_beta   90.00
_cell.angle_gamma   90.00
#
_symmetry.space_group_name_H-M   'P 1'
#
loop_
_entity.id
_entity.type
_entity.pdbx_description
1 polymer ?
#
loop_
_entity_poly.entity_id
_entity_poly.type
_entity_poly.pdbx_seq_one_letter_code
_entity_poly.pdbx_strand_id
1 'polypeptide(L)'
;DSEADVIIINSCGFILDANQEAIDKVLEMADYKANGNCKALIVTGCMAQRYRDEIFESLPEVDAVVGTGDFENIGAVIDRLLNGEKKVQLVTDINHLLNENNSYKRMVTTTGGFSYLKIAEGCDNRCTYCTIPSLRGKYRSRNIESLVKEAEILADKGVRELILIAQDTSLYGKDLYGEQKLHVLLQEISKIEDIKWIRILYCYPENVYDELIDEMASNPKVLHYLDMPVQHTNDRILKLMGRRSTGDKIKDTVNRLRAKMPDMCIRTCLLYTSPSPRDRTR
;
A
#
# COMPACT_ATOMS: atom_id res chain seq x y z
N ASP A 1 -19.88 16.59 2.75
CA ASP A 1 -20.52 15.45 2.06
C ASP A 1 -21.96 15.80 1.62
N SER A 2 -22.70 16.61 2.40
CA SER A 2 -24.10 16.99 2.09
C SER A 2 -24.30 17.74 0.76
N GLU A 3 -23.26 18.39 0.24
CA GLU A 3 -23.30 19.15 -1.02
C GLU A 3 -22.72 18.36 -2.22
N ALA A 4 -22.19 17.15 -1.98
CA ALA A 4 -21.53 16.38 -3.03
C ALA A 4 -22.54 15.72 -3.98
N ASP A 5 -22.35 15.92 -5.29
CA ASP A 5 -23.10 15.21 -6.33
C ASP A 5 -22.68 13.73 -6.46
N VAL A 6 -21.43 13.43 -6.18
CA VAL A 6 -20.87 12.07 -6.26
C VAL A 6 -20.04 11.78 -5.01
N ILE A 7 -20.29 10.65 -4.38
CA ILE A 7 -19.53 10.17 -3.24
C ILE A 7 -18.76 8.91 -3.61
N ILE A 8 -17.46 8.89 -3.35
CA ILE A 8 -16.57 7.77 -3.64
C ILE A 8 -15.99 7.25 -2.33
N ILE A 9 -16.20 5.96 -2.04
CA ILE A 9 -15.70 5.28 -0.85
C ILE A 9 -14.55 4.36 -1.28
N ASN A 10 -13.33 4.69 -0.86
CA ASN A 10 -12.16 3.83 -1.06
C ASN A 10 -12.05 2.85 0.10
N SER A 11 -12.40 1.60 -0.16
CA SER A 11 -12.62 0.56 0.85
C SER A 11 -11.41 -0.35 1.04
N CYS A 12 -11.24 -0.85 2.27
CA CYS A 12 -10.33 -1.94 2.59
C CYS A 12 -11.08 -3.28 2.55
N GLY A 13 -10.45 -4.32 2.02
CA GLY A 13 -11.00 -5.70 1.95
C GLY A 13 -10.11 -6.73 2.67
N PHE A 14 -9.17 -6.29 3.51
CA PHE A 14 -8.13 -7.15 4.09
C PHE A 14 -8.54 -7.76 5.43
N ILE A 15 -9.02 -6.96 6.38
CA ILE A 15 -9.44 -7.41 7.71
C ILE A 15 -10.95 -7.17 7.92
N LEU A 16 -11.56 -7.94 8.81
CA LEU A 16 -13.00 -7.89 9.05
C LEU A 16 -13.44 -6.51 9.54
N ASP A 17 -12.74 -5.94 10.52
CA ASP A 17 -13.08 -4.64 11.10
C ASP A 17 -13.08 -3.52 10.04
N ALA A 18 -12.09 -3.53 9.13
CA ALA A 18 -12.04 -2.56 8.04
C ALA A 18 -13.11 -2.79 6.95
N ASN A 19 -13.54 -4.05 6.75
CA ASN A 19 -14.71 -4.33 5.92
C ASN A 19 -15.99 -3.78 6.55
N GLN A 20 -16.16 -3.98 7.86
CA GLN A 20 -17.32 -3.45 8.58
C GLN A 20 -17.35 -1.93 8.55
N GLU A 21 -16.22 -1.28 8.82
CA GLU A 21 -16.09 0.19 8.69
C GLU A 21 -16.48 0.68 7.29
N ALA A 22 -16.04 -0.03 6.23
CA ALA A 22 -16.39 0.33 4.86
C ALA A 22 -17.90 0.18 4.59
N ILE A 23 -18.53 -0.89 5.09
CA ILE A 23 -19.97 -1.12 4.98
C ILE A 23 -20.74 -0.03 5.73
N ASP A 24 -20.36 0.27 6.97
CA ASP A 24 -20.98 1.30 7.79
C ASP A 24 -20.89 2.67 7.12
N LYS A 25 -19.71 2.96 6.48
CA LYS A 25 -19.52 4.19 5.72
C LYS A 25 -20.38 4.24 4.45
N VAL A 26 -20.58 3.12 3.76
CA VAL A 26 -21.51 3.06 2.61
C VAL A 26 -22.94 3.37 3.04
N LEU A 27 -23.39 2.79 4.14
CA LEU A 27 -24.76 3.01 4.67
C LEU A 27 -24.94 4.47 5.14
N GLU A 28 -23.96 5.03 5.84
CA GLU A 28 -23.95 6.45 6.23
C GLU A 28 -24.03 7.38 5.01
N MET A 29 -23.24 7.11 3.98
CA MET A 29 -23.20 7.94 2.76
C MET A 29 -24.45 7.75 1.89
N ALA A 30 -25.11 6.59 1.96
CA ALA A 30 -26.35 6.35 1.25
C ALA A 30 -27.50 7.30 1.70
N ASP A 31 -27.46 7.78 2.94
CA ASP A 31 -28.42 8.78 3.42
C ASP A 31 -28.37 10.08 2.61
N TYR A 32 -27.19 10.48 2.09
CA TYR A 32 -27.07 11.65 1.23
C TYR A 32 -27.69 11.45 -0.17
N LYS A 33 -27.97 10.22 -0.59
CA LYS A 33 -28.76 9.95 -1.81
C LYS A 33 -30.25 10.13 -1.55
N ALA A 34 -30.71 9.76 -0.36
CA ALA A 34 -32.11 9.85 0.01
C ALA A 34 -32.50 11.28 0.41
N ASN A 35 -31.65 11.98 1.16
CA ASN A 35 -31.94 13.22 1.84
C ASN A 35 -31.02 14.40 1.47
N GLY A 36 -30.03 14.17 0.58
CA GLY A 36 -29.06 15.18 0.14
C GLY A 36 -29.00 15.32 -1.38
N ASN A 37 -27.86 15.82 -1.88
CA ASN A 37 -27.61 16.09 -3.30
C ASN A 37 -26.91 14.93 -4.03
N CYS A 38 -26.54 13.85 -3.34
CA CYS A 38 -25.75 12.77 -3.93
C CYS A 38 -26.55 12.01 -5.00
N LYS A 39 -26.03 12.04 -6.23
CA LYS A 39 -26.60 11.38 -7.42
C LYS A 39 -26.00 10.00 -7.64
N ALA A 40 -24.74 9.78 -7.19
CA ALA A 40 -24.03 8.53 -7.39
C ALA A 40 -23.14 8.19 -6.19
N LEU A 41 -23.24 6.95 -5.71
CA LEU A 41 -22.42 6.37 -4.66
C LEU A 41 -21.54 5.26 -5.25
N ILE A 42 -20.22 5.44 -5.19
CA ILE A 42 -19.24 4.56 -5.82
C ILE A 42 -18.39 3.89 -4.73
N VAL A 43 -18.23 2.57 -4.79
CA VAL A 43 -17.30 1.83 -3.94
C VAL A 43 -16.10 1.41 -4.77
N THR A 44 -14.90 1.73 -4.29
CA THR A 44 -13.62 1.34 -4.92
C THR A 44 -12.67 0.70 -3.89
N GLY A 45 -11.56 0.17 -4.37
CA GLY A 45 -10.53 -0.40 -3.51
C GLY A 45 -10.64 -1.92 -3.32
N CYS A 46 -10.07 -2.41 -2.22
CA CYS A 46 -9.89 -3.86 -2.01
C CYS A 46 -11.22 -4.60 -1.80
N MET A 47 -12.20 -3.99 -1.13
CA MET A 47 -13.53 -4.59 -0.97
C MET A 47 -14.23 -4.71 -2.33
N ALA A 48 -14.16 -3.68 -3.17
CA ALA A 48 -14.68 -3.68 -4.53
C ALA A 48 -14.03 -4.79 -5.37
N GLN A 49 -12.73 -4.96 -5.30
CA GLN A 49 -12.00 -6.01 -6.00
C GLN A 49 -12.39 -7.42 -5.55
N ARG A 50 -12.68 -7.60 -4.25
CA ARG A 50 -12.94 -8.89 -3.64
C ARG A 50 -14.35 -9.38 -3.86
N TYR A 51 -15.34 -8.51 -3.66
CA TYR A 51 -16.76 -8.90 -3.57
C TYR A 51 -17.59 -8.54 -4.81
N ARG A 52 -17.10 -7.62 -5.66
CA ARG A 52 -17.69 -7.33 -6.97
C ARG A 52 -19.23 -7.23 -6.94
N ASP A 53 -19.90 -8.21 -7.60
CA ASP A 53 -21.36 -8.26 -7.73
C ASP A 53 -22.07 -8.39 -6.38
N GLU A 54 -21.48 -9.09 -5.39
CA GLU A 54 -22.04 -9.26 -4.04
C GLU A 54 -22.30 -7.92 -3.35
N ILE A 55 -21.52 -6.86 -3.71
CA ILE A 55 -21.73 -5.50 -3.18
C ILE A 55 -23.08 -4.97 -3.62
N PHE A 56 -23.48 -5.16 -4.87
CA PHE A 56 -24.76 -4.68 -5.38
C PHE A 56 -25.96 -5.40 -4.76
N GLU A 57 -25.78 -6.69 -4.41
CA GLU A 57 -26.81 -7.51 -3.77
C GLU A 57 -27.00 -7.11 -2.30
N SER A 58 -25.87 -6.88 -1.58
CA SER A 58 -25.87 -6.60 -0.15
C SER A 58 -26.06 -5.11 0.17
N LEU A 59 -25.66 -4.21 -0.74
CA LEU A 59 -25.68 -2.77 -0.61
C LEU A 59 -26.35 -2.15 -1.86
N PRO A 60 -27.67 -2.25 -1.98
CA PRO A 60 -28.40 -1.81 -3.18
C PRO A 60 -28.27 -0.30 -3.46
N GLU A 61 -27.84 0.50 -2.47
CA GLU A 61 -27.60 1.94 -2.59
C GLU A 61 -26.40 2.26 -3.46
N VAL A 62 -25.44 1.34 -3.63
CA VAL A 62 -24.22 1.51 -4.42
C VAL A 62 -24.55 1.53 -5.90
N ASP A 63 -24.09 2.54 -6.64
CA ASP A 63 -24.34 2.70 -8.07
C ASP A 63 -23.21 2.13 -8.93
N ALA A 64 -21.95 2.16 -8.43
CA ALA A 64 -20.83 1.57 -9.14
C ALA A 64 -19.82 0.90 -8.19
N VAL A 65 -19.14 -0.11 -8.74
CA VAL A 65 -18.04 -0.84 -8.11
C VAL A 65 -16.82 -0.76 -9.04
N VAL A 66 -15.70 -0.23 -8.48
CA VAL A 66 -14.45 0.00 -9.24
C VAL A 66 -13.30 -0.75 -8.58
N GLY A 67 -12.64 -1.63 -9.33
CA GLY A 67 -11.55 -2.48 -8.85
C GLY A 67 -10.27 -1.71 -8.52
N THR A 68 -9.33 -2.41 -7.87
CA THR A 68 -8.05 -1.82 -7.42
C THR A 68 -7.12 -1.40 -8.56
N GLY A 69 -7.29 -1.97 -9.76
CA GLY A 69 -6.54 -1.62 -10.97
C GLY A 69 -7.22 -0.56 -11.84
N ASP A 70 -8.44 -0.16 -11.52
CA ASP A 70 -9.29 0.63 -12.41
C ASP A 70 -9.56 2.05 -11.93
N PHE A 71 -8.95 2.49 -10.84
CA PHE A 71 -9.21 3.81 -10.24
C PHE A 71 -8.89 4.97 -11.19
N GLU A 72 -8.01 4.79 -12.17
CA GLU A 72 -7.69 5.79 -13.19
C GLU A 72 -8.90 6.11 -14.09
N ASN A 73 -9.82 5.15 -14.24
CA ASN A 73 -11.01 5.25 -15.08
C ASN A 73 -12.24 5.74 -14.29
N ILE A 74 -12.07 6.17 -13.04
CA ILE A 74 -13.20 6.56 -12.18
C ILE A 74 -14.00 7.74 -12.74
N GLY A 75 -13.34 8.66 -13.47
CA GLY A 75 -14.00 9.74 -14.17
C GLY A 75 -15.00 9.25 -15.23
N ALA A 76 -14.60 8.29 -16.04
CA ALA A 76 -15.48 7.69 -17.05
C ALA A 76 -16.66 6.93 -16.41
N VAL A 77 -16.45 6.30 -15.23
CA VAL A 77 -17.53 5.67 -14.47
C VAL A 77 -18.53 6.70 -13.97
N ILE A 78 -18.06 7.85 -13.46
CA ILE A 78 -18.91 8.97 -13.03
C ILE A 78 -19.75 9.48 -14.19
N ASP A 79 -19.15 9.71 -15.36
CA ASP A 79 -19.86 10.19 -16.56
C ASP A 79 -20.98 9.21 -16.98
N ARG A 80 -20.73 7.90 -16.95
CA ARG A 80 -21.74 6.87 -17.24
C ARG A 80 -22.91 6.93 -16.25
N LEU A 81 -22.64 7.06 -14.96
CA LEU A 81 -23.67 7.18 -13.91
C LEU A 81 -24.51 8.45 -14.07
N LEU A 82 -23.87 9.60 -14.33
CA LEU A 82 -24.56 10.86 -14.52
C LEU A 82 -25.39 10.89 -15.81
N ASN A 83 -25.05 10.07 -16.81
CA ASN A 83 -25.83 9.84 -18.02
C ASN A 83 -26.96 8.81 -17.84
N GLY A 84 -27.21 8.34 -16.61
CA GLY A 84 -28.35 7.48 -16.25
C GLY A 84 -28.09 5.98 -16.27
N GLU A 85 -26.86 5.54 -16.52
CA GLU A 85 -26.48 4.15 -16.36
C GLU A 85 -26.51 3.75 -14.87
N LYS A 86 -26.87 2.51 -14.57
CA LYS A 86 -26.99 2.00 -13.19
C LYS A 86 -26.17 0.74 -13.00
N LYS A 87 -25.70 0.52 -11.76
CA LYS A 87 -24.95 -0.68 -11.39
C LYS A 87 -23.72 -0.90 -12.26
N VAL A 88 -22.95 0.17 -12.47
CA VAL A 88 -21.73 0.13 -13.29
C VAL A 88 -20.65 -0.67 -12.55
N GLN A 89 -20.18 -1.74 -13.17
CA GLN A 89 -19.04 -2.52 -12.66
C GLN A 89 -17.84 -2.35 -13.58
N LEU A 90 -16.72 -1.92 -12.99
CA LEU A 90 -15.43 -1.84 -13.64
C LEU A 90 -14.38 -2.51 -12.74
N VAL A 91 -14.20 -3.82 -12.91
CA VAL A 91 -13.26 -4.64 -12.15
C VAL A 91 -12.50 -5.51 -13.15
N THR A 92 -11.35 -5.01 -13.58
CA THR A 92 -10.49 -5.68 -14.56
C THR A 92 -9.44 -6.59 -13.91
N ASP A 93 -8.52 -7.12 -14.71
CA ASP A 93 -7.42 -7.94 -14.21
C ASP A 93 -6.55 -7.14 -13.21
N ILE A 94 -6.39 -7.70 -12.02
CA ILE A 94 -5.56 -7.11 -10.94
C ILE A 94 -4.08 -6.99 -11.32
N ASN A 95 -3.63 -7.66 -12.36
CA ASN A 95 -2.26 -7.57 -12.90
C ASN A 95 -2.10 -6.47 -13.95
N HIS A 96 -3.14 -5.68 -14.18
CA HIS A 96 -3.05 -4.54 -15.10
C HIS A 96 -1.95 -3.57 -14.66
N LEU A 97 -1.13 -3.15 -15.61
CA LEU A 97 -0.08 -2.16 -15.37
C LEU A 97 -0.72 -0.78 -15.19
N LEU A 98 -0.49 -0.16 -14.07
CA LEU A 98 -0.90 1.22 -13.83
C LEU A 98 -0.18 2.14 -14.81
N ASN A 99 -0.90 3.11 -15.36
CA ASN A 99 -0.28 4.15 -16.18
C ASN A 99 0.53 5.09 -15.28
N GLU A 100 1.85 4.93 -15.29
CA GLU A 100 2.77 5.71 -14.44
C GLU A 100 2.67 7.23 -14.65
N ASN A 101 2.20 7.66 -15.84
CA ASN A 101 2.04 9.09 -16.15
C ASN A 101 0.91 9.78 -15.36
N ASN A 102 -0.02 9.05 -14.76
CA ASN A 102 -1.10 9.63 -13.95
C ASN A 102 -0.72 9.86 -12.49
N SER A 103 0.33 9.20 -11.99
CA SER A 103 0.78 9.35 -10.58
C SER A 103 1.18 10.79 -10.20
N TYR A 104 1.53 11.61 -11.19
CA TYR A 104 1.94 13.01 -10.97
C TYR A 104 0.79 13.97 -10.63
N LYS A 105 -0.46 13.57 -10.89
CA LYS A 105 -1.64 14.44 -10.70
C LYS A 105 -2.25 14.38 -9.30
N ARG A 106 -1.67 13.58 -8.40
CA ARG A 106 -2.24 13.41 -7.06
C ARG A 106 -2.20 14.69 -6.23
N MET A 107 -3.24 14.90 -5.45
CA MET A 107 -3.24 15.90 -4.39
C MET A 107 -2.49 15.37 -3.17
N VAL A 108 -1.67 16.22 -2.56
CA VAL A 108 -1.02 15.92 -1.28
C VAL A 108 -1.97 16.39 -0.17
N THR A 109 -2.53 15.44 0.57
CA THR A 109 -3.45 15.70 1.68
C THR A 109 -2.82 15.50 3.05
N THR A 110 -1.58 14.98 3.08
CA THR A 110 -0.81 14.84 4.32
C THR A 110 -0.35 16.19 4.83
N THR A 111 -0.55 16.45 6.10
CA THR A 111 -0.01 17.62 6.79
C THR A 111 1.40 17.33 7.31
N GLY A 112 2.23 18.40 7.51
CA GLY A 112 3.52 18.26 8.19
C GLY A 112 4.71 17.89 7.30
N GLY A 113 4.63 18.12 5.98
CA GLY A 113 5.80 18.04 5.09
C GLY A 113 6.26 16.61 4.73
N PHE A 114 5.44 15.58 4.95
CA PHE A 114 5.73 14.21 4.53
C PHE A 114 4.73 13.71 3.49
N SER A 115 5.13 12.71 2.71
CA SER A 115 4.23 12.00 1.80
C SER A 115 4.68 10.55 1.58
N TYR A 116 3.71 9.71 1.25
CA TYR A 116 4.00 8.33 0.83
C TYR A 116 4.36 8.27 -0.65
N LEU A 117 5.38 7.51 -0.99
CA LEU A 117 5.76 7.18 -2.36
C LEU A 117 5.60 5.67 -2.57
N LYS A 118 4.58 5.27 -3.33
CA LYS A 118 4.34 3.87 -3.66
C LYS A 118 5.30 3.44 -4.76
N ILE A 119 6.27 2.57 -4.43
CA ILE A 119 7.33 2.13 -5.33
C ILE A 119 7.00 0.84 -6.10
N ALA A 120 6.07 0.03 -5.58
CA ALA A 120 5.59 -1.19 -6.22
C ALA A 120 4.16 -1.51 -5.77
N GLU A 121 3.51 -2.43 -6.49
CA GLU A 121 2.17 -2.93 -6.21
C GLU A 121 2.16 -4.46 -6.28
N GLY A 122 1.30 -5.10 -5.47
CA GLY A 122 1.14 -6.55 -5.45
C GLY A 122 2.20 -7.27 -4.61
N CYS A 123 2.05 -8.59 -4.48
CA CYS A 123 2.96 -9.40 -3.66
C CYS A 123 2.97 -10.86 -4.14
N ASP A 124 4.16 -11.41 -4.32
CA ASP A 124 4.36 -12.82 -4.71
C ASP A 124 4.56 -13.76 -3.51
N ASN A 125 4.54 -13.21 -2.28
CA ASN A 125 4.54 -14.01 -1.07
C ASN A 125 3.17 -14.66 -0.88
N ARG A 126 3.15 -15.92 -0.43
CA ARG A 126 1.94 -16.71 -0.20
C ARG A 126 1.75 -16.98 1.30
N CYS A 127 1.81 -15.92 2.10
CA CYS A 127 1.55 -16.04 3.54
C CYS A 127 0.11 -16.53 3.75
N THR A 128 -0.07 -17.57 4.57
CA THR A 128 -1.35 -18.28 4.72
C THR A 128 -2.48 -17.44 5.31
N TYR A 129 -2.14 -16.36 5.99
CA TYR A 129 -3.08 -15.41 6.61
C TYR A 129 -3.34 -14.16 5.75
N CYS A 130 -2.79 -14.08 4.52
CA CYS A 130 -2.79 -12.85 3.74
C CYS A 130 -3.57 -13.00 2.43
N THR A 131 -4.47 -12.07 2.17
CA THR A 131 -5.29 -12.02 0.95
C THR A 131 -4.73 -11.03 -0.10
N ILE A 132 -3.62 -10.36 0.16
CA ILE A 132 -3.05 -9.35 -0.74
C ILE A 132 -2.80 -9.87 -2.16
N PRO A 133 -2.25 -11.07 -2.39
CA PRO A 133 -2.03 -11.57 -3.74
C PRO A 133 -3.31 -11.65 -4.58
N SER A 134 -4.45 -11.95 -3.96
CA SER A 134 -5.75 -12.00 -4.64
C SER A 134 -6.41 -10.62 -4.83
N LEU A 135 -5.96 -9.60 -4.08
CA LEU A 135 -6.51 -8.25 -4.12
C LEU A 135 -5.67 -7.26 -4.93
N ARG A 136 -4.35 -7.48 -4.98
CA ARG A 136 -3.38 -6.57 -5.60
C ARG A 136 -2.55 -7.24 -6.69
N GLY A 137 -2.71 -8.55 -6.90
CA GLY A 137 -2.03 -9.31 -7.94
C GLY A 137 -0.55 -9.57 -7.68
N LYS A 138 0.17 -9.91 -8.75
CA LYS A 138 1.61 -10.15 -8.73
C LYS A 138 2.39 -8.89 -8.40
N TYR A 139 3.59 -9.07 -7.87
CA TYR A 139 4.51 -7.98 -7.59
C TYR A 139 4.92 -7.25 -8.87
N ARG A 140 4.79 -5.92 -8.88
CA ARG A 140 5.10 -5.04 -10.00
C ARG A 140 5.77 -3.78 -9.49
N SER A 141 7.07 -3.61 -9.80
CA SER A 141 7.83 -2.39 -9.51
C SER A 141 7.47 -1.28 -10.49
N ARG A 142 7.54 -0.05 -10.03
CA ARG A 142 7.56 1.14 -10.88
C ARG A 142 9.00 1.45 -11.28
N ASN A 143 9.20 2.05 -12.46
CA ASN A 143 10.56 2.40 -12.90
C ASN A 143 11.13 3.57 -12.07
N ILE A 144 12.46 3.60 -11.97
CA ILE A 144 13.19 4.58 -11.14
C ILE A 144 12.89 6.01 -11.61
N GLU A 145 12.87 6.24 -12.91
CA GLU A 145 12.69 7.57 -13.52
C GLU A 145 11.32 8.16 -13.16
N SER A 146 10.26 7.33 -13.21
CA SER A 146 8.91 7.73 -12.81
C SER A 146 8.84 8.08 -11.32
N LEU A 147 9.51 7.31 -10.48
CA LEU A 147 9.53 7.53 -9.03
C LEU A 147 10.32 8.79 -8.65
N VAL A 148 11.46 9.04 -9.29
CA VAL A 148 12.24 10.25 -9.09
C VAL A 148 11.44 11.48 -9.49
N LYS A 149 10.82 11.45 -10.66
CA LYS A 149 9.96 12.55 -11.12
C LYS A 149 8.78 12.83 -10.19
N GLU A 150 8.13 11.79 -9.64
CA GLU A 150 7.08 11.98 -8.64
C GLU A 150 7.65 12.59 -7.34
N ALA A 151 8.84 12.13 -6.92
CA ALA A 151 9.50 12.65 -5.73
C ALA A 151 9.88 14.14 -5.88
N GLU A 152 10.35 14.56 -7.06
CA GLU A 152 10.61 15.98 -7.38
C GLU A 152 9.33 16.82 -7.26
N ILE A 153 8.23 16.37 -7.87
CA ILE A 153 6.93 17.06 -7.79
C ILE A 153 6.44 17.15 -6.33
N LEU A 154 6.67 16.13 -5.52
CA LEU A 154 6.33 16.14 -4.10
C LEU A 154 7.20 17.14 -3.33
N ALA A 155 8.50 17.19 -3.63
CA ALA A 155 9.43 18.14 -3.04
C ALA A 155 9.03 19.60 -3.34
N ASP A 156 8.65 19.90 -4.59
CA ASP A 156 8.13 21.22 -5.03
C ASP A 156 6.83 21.61 -4.29
N LYS A 157 6.02 20.62 -3.89
CA LYS A 157 4.82 20.84 -3.05
C LYS A 157 5.12 20.97 -1.55
N GLY A 158 6.39 21.03 -1.16
CA GLY A 158 6.82 21.22 0.23
C GLY A 158 7.03 19.94 1.03
N VAL A 159 6.99 18.76 0.40
CA VAL A 159 7.33 17.50 1.07
C VAL A 159 8.84 17.46 1.36
N ARG A 160 9.19 17.07 2.59
CA ARG A 160 10.58 16.96 3.07
C ARG A 160 10.93 15.54 3.50
N GLU A 161 9.95 14.74 3.87
CA GLU A 161 10.11 13.31 4.17
C GLU A 161 9.32 12.46 3.16
N LEU A 162 10.00 11.54 2.50
CA LEU A 162 9.37 10.51 1.66
C LEU A 162 9.33 9.18 2.41
N ILE A 163 8.14 8.62 2.49
CA ILE A 163 7.90 7.29 3.06
C ILE A 163 7.67 6.32 1.92
N LEU A 164 8.67 5.47 1.65
CA LEU A 164 8.60 4.46 0.59
C LEU A 164 7.72 3.30 1.04
N ILE A 165 6.73 2.97 0.22
CA ILE A 165 5.77 1.90 0.51
C ILE A 165 5.58 0.95 -0.68
N ALA A 166 5.44 -0.32 -0.35
CA ALA A 166 4.95 -1.41 -1.20
C ALA A 166 4.41 -2.50 -0.27
N GLN A 167 3.90 -3.61 -0.81
CA GLN A 167 3.62 -4.80 -0.01
C GLN A 167 4.89 -5.55 0.42
N ASP A 168 6.00 -5.34 -0.31
CA ASP A 168 7.36 -5.76 0.03
C ASP A 168 8.34 -4.79 -0.63
N THR A 169 8.82 -3.79 0.08
CA THR A 169 9.74 -2.78 -0.46
C THR A 169 11.12 -3.35 -0.74
N SER A 170 11.54 -4.37 0.01
CA SER A 170 12.87 -4.98 -0.14
C SER A 170 13.05 -5.75 -1.45
N LEU A 171 11.95 -6.13 -2.13
CA LEU A 171 12.00 -6.77 -3.47
C LEU A 171 12.04 -5.79 -4.63
N TYR A 172 11.98 -4.49 -4.38
CA TYR A 172 11.92 -3.49 -5.44
C TYR A 172 12.96 -3.70 -6.53
N GLY A 173 12.50 -3.67 -7.77
CA GLY A 173 13.31 -3.78 -8.97
C GLY A 173 13.56 -5.21 -9.45
N LYS A 174 13.33 -6.23 -8.64
CA LYS A 174 13.64 -7.62 -8.99
C LYS A 174 12.87 -8.13 -10.22
N ASP A 175 11.61 -7.74 -10.34
CA ASP A 175 10.74 -8.09 -11.48
C ASP A 175 11.09 -7.29 -12.74
N LEU A 176 11.49 -6.03 -12.58
CA LEU A 176 11.72 -5.09 -13.67
C LEU A 176 13.16 -5.13 -14.21
N TYR A 177 14.15 -5.29 -13.31
CA TYR A 177 15.58 -5.22 -13.64
C TYR A 177 16.31 -6.56 -13.46
N GLY A 178 15.63 -7.62 -13.00
CA GLY A 178 16.23 -8.93 -12.72
C GLY A 178 16.93 -9.04 -11.36
N GLU A 179 17.16 -7.91 -10.66
CA GLU A 179 17.80 -7.83 -9.36
C GLU A 179 17.16 -6.77 -8.47
N GLN A 180 17.40 -6.83 -7.15
CA GLN A 180 16.91 -5.84 -6.20
C GLN A 180 17.61 -4.49 -6.41
N LYS A 181 16.84 -3.41 -6.55
CA LYS A 181 17.34 -2.07 -6.89
C LYS A 181 16.89 -0.99 -5.89
N LEU A 182 16.44 -1.36 -4.69
CA LEU A 182 16.00 -0.37 -3.71
C LEU A 182 17.15 0.60 -3.34
N HIS A 183 18.37 0.09 -3.16
CA HIS A 183 19.56 0.93 -2.90
C HIS A 183 19.80 1.97 -4.01
N VAL A 184 19.65 1.60 -5.29
CA VAL A 184 19.78 2.54 -6.41
C VAL A 184 18.66 3.59 -6.38
N LEU A 185 17.43 3.18 -6.10
CA LEU A 185 16.32 4.13 -5.97
C LEU A 185 16.56 5.14 -4.84
N LEU A 186 17.11 4.69 -3.69
CA LEU A 186 17.46 5.57 -2.58
C LEU A 186 18.51 6.60 -2.99
N GLN A 187 19.56 6.16 -3.73
CA GLN A 187 20.61 7.05 -4.27
C GLN A 187 20.01 8.12 -5.18
N GLU A 188 19.14 7.73 -6.12
CA GLU A 188 18.52 8.66 -7.06
C GLU A 188 17.59 9.67 -6.35
N ILE A 189 16.73 9.22 -5.48
CA ILE A 189 15.84 10.14 -4.70
C ILE A 189 16.65 11.06 -3.80
N SER A 190 17.78 10.61 -3.26
CA SER A 190 18.62 11.42 -2.36
C SER A 190 19.31 12.60 -3.07
N LYS A 191 19.38 12.60 -4.41
CA LYS A 191 19.88 13.75 -5.20
C LYS A 191 18.92 14.95 -5.17
N ILE A 192 17.64 14.73 -4.82
CA ILE A 192 16.65 15.81 -4.71
C ILE A 192 16.96 16.61 -3.43
N GLU A 193 17.40 17.87 -3.62
CA GLU A 193 17.92 18.69 -2.53
C GLU A 193 16.91 18.91 -1.41
N ASP A 194 15.65 19.15 -1.75
CA ASP A 194 14.57 19.47 -0.83
C ASP A 194 14.07 18.28 -0.01
N ILE A 195 14.29 17.04 -0.46
CA ILE A 195 14.02 15.85 0.35
C ILE A 195 15.13 15.72 1.40
N LYS A 196 14.72 15.70 2.69
CA LYS A 196 15.63 15.62 3.84
C LYS A 196 15.65 14.24 4.46
N TRP A 197 14.53 13.51 4.40
CA TRP A 197 14.39 12.19 5.01
C TRP A 197 13.71 11.20 4.07
N ILE A 198 14.23 9.98 4.05
CA ILE A 198 13.65 8.85 3.32
C ILE A 198 13.46 7.71 4.32
N ARG A 199 12.21 7.28 4.48
CA ARG A 199 11.81 6.19 5.37
C ARG A 199 11.35 4.99 4.56
N ILE A 200 11.75 3.79 4.97
CA ILE A 200 11.40 2.54 4.31
C ILE A 200 10.43 1.77 5.19
N LEU A 201 9.27 1.39 4.65
CA LEU A 201 8.30 0.54 5.32
C LEU A 201 8.16 -0.81 4.60
N TYR A 202 7.66 -1.81 5.31
CA TYR A 202 7.28 -3.14 4.79
C TYR A 202 8.42 -3.94 4.14
N CYS A 203 9.52 -4.12 4.86
CA CYS A 203 10.63 -5.00 4.43
C CYS A 203 10.47 -6.41 4.98
N TYR A 204 10.72 -7.40 4.14
CA TYR A 204 10.82 -8.80 4.59
C TYR A 204 12.26 -9.11 5.01
N PRO A 205 12.49 -9.74 6.18
CA PRO A 205 13.83 -10.01 6.71
C PRO A 205 14.73 -10.75 5.72
N GLU A 206 14.15 -11.73 5.03
CA GLU A 206 14.85 -12.59 4.07
C GLU A 206 15.28 -11.88 2.78
N ASN A 207 14.76 -10.70 2.52
CA ASN A 207 15.02 -9.92 1.32
C ASN A 207 15.91 -8.70 1.58
N VAL A 208 16.34 -8.48 2.82
CA VAL A 208 17.32 -7.43 3.16
C VAL A 208 18.71 -7.88 2.75
N TYR A 209 19.37 -7.17 1.84
CA TYR A 209 20.64 -7.48 1.22
C TYR A 209 21.72 -6.45 1.57
N ASP A 210 23.00 -6.78 1.33
CA ASP A 210 24.12 -5.99 1.83
C ASP A 210 24.21 -4.60 1.21
N GLU A 211 23.97 -4.46 -0.08
CA GLU A 211 23.99 -3.16 -0.77
C GLU A 211 22.93 -2.22 -0.23
N LEU A 212 21.76 -2.73 0.19
CA LEU A 212 20.73 -1.93 0.86
C LEU A 212 21.20 -1.47 2.24
N ILE A 213 21.82 -2.38 3.02
CA ILE A 213 22.35 -2.06 4.36
C ILE A 213 23.46 -1.00 4.25
N ASP A 214 24.35 -1.13 3.26
CA ASP A 214 25.45 -0.21 3.04
C ASP A 214 24.95 1.18 2.60
N GLU A 215 23.94 1.21 1.73
CA GLU A 215 23.29 2.47 1.32
C GLU A 215 22.60 3.14 2.50
N MET A 216 21.84 2.40 3.31
CA MET A 216 21.20 2.95 4.50
C MET A 216 22.21 3.53 5.50
N ALA A 217 23.36 2.86 5.67
CA ALA A 217 24.38 3.28 6.61
C ALA A 217 25.19 4.51 6.14
N SER A 218 25.36 4.68 4.83
CA SER A 218 26.19 5.74 4.25
C SER A 218 25.41 6.97 3.79
N ASN A 219 24.12 6.84 3.52
CA ASN A 219 23.30 7.91 3.00
C ASN A 219 22.61 8.69 4.14
N PRO A 220 22.99 9.96 4.38
CA PRO A 220 22.47 10.73 5.52
C PRO A 220 20.98 11.09 5.41
N LYS A 221 20.36 10.93 4.24
CA LYS A 221 18.93 11.18 4.06
C LYS A 221 18.08 9.94 4.36
N VAL A 222 18.68 8.74 4.34
CA VAL A 222 17.97 7.49 4.64
C VAL A 222 17.96 7.28 6.15
N LEU A 223 16.77 7.19 6.73
CA LEU A 223 16.64 7.00 8.17
C LEU A 223 17.12 5.61 8.60
N HIS A 224 17.85 5.53 9.72
CA HIS A 224 18.17 4.28 10.39
C HIS A 224 16.91 3.67 11.03
N TYR A 225 15.91 3.46 10.21
CA TYR A 225 14.60 2.93 10.58
C TYR A 225 14.12 1.91 9.54
N LEU A 226 13.66 0.77 9.99
CA LEU A 226 13.09 -0.25 9.13
C LEU A 226 11.85 -0.87 9.76
N ASP A 227 10.75 -0.87 9.02
CA ASP A 227 9.55 -1.63 9.39
C ASP A 227 9.65 -3.03 8.77
N MET A 228 9.91 -4.02 9.62
CA MET A 228 10.23 -5.39 9.23
C MET A 228 9.34 -6.38 9.98
N PRO A 229 8.13 -6.68 9.46
CA PRO A 229 7.18 -7.57 10.13
C PRO A 229 7.64 -9.02 10.10
N VAL A 230 8.26 -9.48 11.18
CA VAL A 230 8.78 -10.86 11.30
C VAL A 230 7.69 -11.90 11.51
N GLN A 231 6.55 -11.50 12.05
CA GLN A 231 5.35 -12.29 12.36
C GLN A 231 5.55 -13.31 13.49
N HIS A 232 6.61 -14.11 13.48
CA HIS A 232 6.99 -15.07 14.50
C HIS A 232 8.49 -15.37 14.43
N THR A 233 9.05 -16.03 15.45
CA THR A 233 10.49 -16.41 15.51
C THR A 233 10.72 -17.94 15.55
N ASN A 234 9.67 -18.72 15.75
CA ASN A 234 9.75 -20.18 15.74
C ASN A 234 9.61 -20.71 14.30
N ASP A 235 10.58 -21.51 13.83
CA ASP A 235 10.64 -21.98 12.45
C ASP A 235 9.44 -22.83 12.03
N ARG A 236 8.90 -23.66 12.94
CA ARG A 236 7.69 -24.45 12.67
C ARG A 236 6.50 -23.55 12.38
N ILE A 237 6.34 -22.48 13.16
CA ILE A 237 5.25 -21.52 12.97
C ILE A 237 5.47 -20.69 11.70
N LEU A 238 6.66 -20.19 11.45
CA LEU A 238 7.00 -19.47 10.21
C LEU A 238 6.71 -20.33 8.97
N LYS A 239 7.05 -21.61 9.00
CA LYS A 239 6.72 -22.55 7.91
C LYS A 239 5.21 -22.73 7.72
N LEU A 240 4.44 -22.85 8.81
CA LEU A 240 2.97 -22.93 8.75
C LEU A 240 2.34 -21.63 8.23
N MET A 241 2.96 -20.49 8.51
CA MET A 241 2.56 -19.18 7.98
C MET A 241 2.93 -18.97 6.49
N GLY A 242 3.63 -19.91 5.86
CA GLY A 242 4.14 -19.75 4.49
C GLY A 242 5.26 -18.72 4.37
N ARG A 243 5.98 -18.43 5.49
CA ARG A 243 7.14 -17.54 5.50
C ARG A 243 8.39 -18.28 5.03
N ARG A 244 9.23 -17.58 4.27
CA ARG A 244 10.51 -18.13 3.74
C ARG A 244 11.68 -17.90 4.69
N SER A 245 11.48 -17.12 5.75
CA SER A 245 12.49 -16.83 6.76
C SER A 245 12.53 -17.89 7.86
N THR A 246 13.65 -17.94 8.58
CA THR A 246 13.83 -18.71 9.82
C THR A 246 14.19 -17.76 10.97
N GLY A 247 14.05 -18.22 12.21
CA GLY A 247 14.46 -17.45 13.39
C GLY A 247 15.91 -16.99 13.32
N ASP A 248 16.81 -17.86 12.83
CA ASP A 248 18.24 -17.53 12.70
C ASP A 248 18.49 -16.51 11.58
N LYS A 249 17.82 -16.59 10.43
CA LYS A 249 17.90 -15.57 9.38
C LYS A 249 17.40 -14.21 9.86
N ILE A 250 16.32 -14.18 10.64
CA ILE A 250 15.79 -12.94 11.23
C ILE A 250 16.84 -12.32 12.15
N LYS A 251 17.46 -13.12 13.05
CA LYS A 251 18.53 -12.67 13.94
C LYS A 251 19.75 -12.17 13.17
N ASP A 252 20.17 -12.90 12.14
CA ASP A 252 21.29 -12.52 11.28
C ASP A 252 21.04 -11.16 10.62
N THR A 253 19.87 -10.97 10.03
CA THR A 253 19.49 -9.69 9.40
C THR A 253 19.53 -8.54 10.42
N VAL A 254 18.99 -8.73 11.62
CA VAL A 254 19.03 -7.71 12.69
C VAL A 254 20.47 -7.42 13.11
N ASN A 255 21.32 -8.43 13.23
CA ASN A 255 22.73 -8.28 13.62
C ASN A 255 23.52 -7.52 12.54
N ARG A 256 23.32 -7.83 11.25
CA ARG A 256 23.95 -7.13 10.12
C ARG A 256 23.56 -5.67 10.08
N LEU A 257 22.28 -5.35 10.25
CA LEU A 257 21.79 -3.98 10.33
C LEU A 257 22.44 -3.22 11.50
N ARG A 258 22.45 -3.79 12.70
CA ARG A 258 23.01 -3.15 13.91
C ARG A 258 24.53 -3.06 13.91
N ALA A 259 25.22 -3.96 13.21
CA ALA A 259 26.67 -3.88 13.05
C ALA A 259 27.10 -2.66 12.23
N LYS A 260 26.31 -2.28 11.22
CA LYS A 260 26.56 -1.09 10.39
C LYS A 260 25.94 0.18 10.97
N MET A 261 24.78 0.06 11.61
CA MET A 261 23.98 1.16 12.19
C MET A 261 23.60 0.81 13.62
N PRO A 262 24.45 1.11 14.64
CA PRO A 262 24.19 0.75 16.04
C PRO A 262 22.89 1.38 16.60
N ASP A 263 22.45 2.51 16.04
CA ASP A 263 21.23 3.24 16.38
C ASP A 263 20.00 2.80 15.59
N MET A 264 20.11 1.70 14.82
CA MET A 264 19.02 1.17 13.98
C MET A 264 17.76 0.88 14.79
N CYS A 265 16.69 1.58 14.46
CA CYS A 265 15.36 1.36 14.99
C CYS A 265 14.59 0.37 14.10
N ILE A 266 14.20 -0.76 14.65
CA ILE A 266 13.41 -1.78 13.94
C ILE A 266 12.01 -1.83 14.54
N ARG A 267 11.00 -1.46 13.75
CA ARG A 267 9.60 -1.73 14.05
C ARG A 267 9.25 -3.11 13.52
N THR A 268 8.52 -3.89 14.30
CA THR A 268 8.07 -5.21 13.87
C THR A 268 6.61 -5.46 14.23
N CYS A 269 6.01 -6.45 13.58
CA CYS A 269 4.73 -7.01 13.92
C CYS A 269 4.90 -8.50 14.26
N LEU A 270 4.24 -8.95 15.34
CA LEU A 270 4.13 -10.35 15.71
C LEU A 270 2.65 -10.76 15.61
N LEU A 271 2.39 -11.85 14.91
CA LEU A 271 1.08 -12.45 14.83
C LEU A 271 0.98 -13.56 15.88
N TYR A 272 0.16 -13.34 16.90
CA TYR A 272 -0.01 -14.28 18.00
C TYR A 272 -1.03 -15.37 17.65
N THR A 273 -0.73 -16.60 18.06
CA THR A 273 -1.65 -17.73 17.98
C THR A 273 -2.56 -17.86 19.20
N SER A 274 -2.29 -17.07 20.24
CA SER A 274 -3.09 -17.00 21.47
C SER A 274 -3.36 -15.54 21.84
N PRO A 275 -4.46 -15.23 22.57
CA PRO A 275 -4.79 -13.87 22.96
C PRO A 275 -3.62 -13.18 23.67
N SER A 276 -3.24 -12.02 23.17
CA SER A 276 -2.30 -11.13 23.85
C SER A 276 -3.05 -10.24 24.86
N PRO A 277 -2.41 -9.81 25.96
CA PRO A 277 -2.99 -8.78 26.82
C PRO A 277 -3.41 -7.51 26.08
N ARG A 278 -2.77 -7.20 24.94
CA ARG A 278 -3.14 -6.07 24.08
C ARG A 278 -4.44 -6.28 23.30
N ASP A 279 -4.85 -7.53 23.05
CA ASP A 279 -6.08 -7.85 22.32
C ASP A 279 -7.33 -7.63 23.17
N ARG A 280 -7.17 -7.48 24.50
CA ARG A 280 -8.26 -7.18 25.44
C ARG A 280 -8.61 -5.69 25.55
N THR A 281 -7.84 -4.82 24.91
CA THR A 281 -8.01 -3.36 25.00
C THR A 281 -8.45 -2.73 23.67
N ARG A 282 -8.92 -3.55 22.72
CA ARG A 282 -9.50 -3.11 21.44
C ARG A 282 -10.97 -3.45 21.38
#